data_57f463f8cb7ed53b6ca357ecea389f17
#
_entry.id   57f463f8cb7ed53b6ca357ecea389f17
#
_cell.length_a   1.000
_cell.length_b   1.000
_cell.length_c   1.000
_cell.angle_alpha   90.00
_cell.angle_beta   90.00
_cell.angle_gamma   90.00
#
_symmetry.space_group_name_H-M   'P 1'
#
loop_
_entity.id
_entity.type
_entity.pdbx_description
1 polymer ?
#
loop_
_entity_poly.entity_id
_entity_poly.type
_entity_poly.pdbx_seq_one_letter_code
_entity_poly.pdbx_strand_id
1 'polypeptide(L)'
;MTAAGRGLKLACLFTDVNRHSMLSKSPPFVALADILAATRRYHLVGMLGWQDVRQRYRRSALGPFWLTISMGVMIGTIGVVFGAIFKTPLRDFLPFLAAGIVLWGFFSSVITEGCSSFIAADAIIKQLPIPLFAHVMRTIWRNALILGHNIVIFPLVLLAVARPLDWTALLAIPGLVLATINLAWLALLLGVFCARYRDLPQIVSSALQVLFYLTPIMWMPSSLPPTAKAKILVDLNPMYHLLAVVREPLLDQVPTQLDWAVTGGMAVVGWAVALFIYGRYKRRIAYWL
;
A
#
# COMPACT_ATOMS: atom_id res chain seq x y z
N MET A 1 2.25 50.36 -34.07
CA MET A 1 1.95 48.95 -33.69
C MET A 1 3.20 48.37 -33.06
N THR A 2 3.22 48.33 -31.75
CA THR A 2 4.40 48.18 -30.90
C THR A 2 4.84 46.70 -30.74
N ALA A 3 6.13 46.48 -30.59
CA ALA A 3 6.77 45.17 -30.41
C ALA A 3 6.16 44.27 -29.30
N ALA A 4 5.49 44.88 -28.32
CA ALA A 4 4.78 44.18 -27.24
C ALA A 4 3.63 43.28 -27.73
N GLY A 5 2.94 43.62 -28.80
CA GLY A 5 1.84 42.81 -29.34
C GLY A 5 2.27 41.53 -30.06
N ARG A 6 3.52 41.44 -30.52
CA ARG A 6 4.08 40.23 -31.15
C ARG A 6 4.55 39.21 -30.13
N GLY A 7 5.08 39.65 -28.98
CA GLY A 7 5.50 38.74 -27.89
C GLY A 7 4.34 38.01 -27.24
N LEU A 8 3.19 38.70 -27.07
CA LEU A 8 1.99 38.09 -26.47
C LEU A 8 1.36 37.03 -27.39
N LYS A 9 1.33 37.29 -28.72
CA LYS A 9 0.81 36.30 -29.69
C LYS A 9 1.70 35.05 -29.81
N LEU A 10 3.02 35.20 -29.72
CA LEU A 10 3.95 34.08 -29.72
C LEU A 10 3.82 33.23 -28.43
N ALA A 11 3.68 33.88 -27.27
CA ALA A 11 3.47 33.17 -26.01
C ALA A 11 2.13 32.39 -25.99
N CYS A 12 1.04 32.97 -26.54
CA CYS A 12 -0.23 32.25 -26.71
C CYS A 12 -0.14 31.11 -27.69
N LEU A 13 0.58 31.26 -28.81
CA LEU A 13 0.79 30.18 -29.80
C LEU A 13 1.61 29.01 -29.23
N PHE A 14 2.65 29.28 -28.43
CA PHE A 14 3.43 28.24 -27.76
C PHE A 14 2.65 27.52 -26.66
N THR A 15 1.74 28.21 -25.94
CA THR A 15 0.85 27.58 -24.96
C THR A 15 -0.24 26.74 -25.63
N ASP A 16 -0.78 27.17 -26.79
CA ASP A 16 -1.81 26.41 -27.52
C ASP A 16 -1.24 25.19 -28.27
N VAL A 17 -0.07 25.28 -28.88
CA VAL A 17 0.60 24.14 -29.54
C VAL A 17 0.94 23.05 -28.50
N ASN A 18 1.37 23.44 -27.30
CA ASN A 18 1.65 22.49 -26.22
C ASN A 18 0.36 21.89 -25.60
N ARG A 19 -0.73 22.65 -25.60
CA ARG A 19 -2.06 22.17 -25.19
C ARG A 19 -2.67 21.18 -26.18
N HIS A 20 -2.58 21.42 -27.47
CA HIS A 20 -3.11 20.52 -28.51
C HIS A 20 -2.28 19.24 -28.66
N SER A 21 -0.96 19.28 -28.48
CA SER A 21 -0.12 18.08 -28.48
C SER A 21 -0.38 17.14 -27.29
N MET A 22 -0.84 17.69 -26.16
CA MET A 22 -1.24 16.88 -25.00
C MET A 22 -2.68 16.31 -25.09
N LEU A 23 -3.54 16.89 -25.94
CA LEU A 23 -4.91 16.40 -26.15
C LEU A 23 -4.97 15.11 -26.98
N SER A 24 -3.94 14.83 -27.75
CA SER A 24 -3.81 13.66 -28.66
C SER A 24 -3.19 12.42 -27.99
N LYS A 25 -2.66 12.52 -26.77
CA LYS A 25 -1.98 11.39 -26.12
C LYS A 25 -2.98 10.44 -25.47
N SER A 26 -2.81 9.13 -25.71
CA SER A 26 -3.65 8.09 -25.09
C SER A 26 -3.60 8.16 -23.55
N PRO A 27 -4.70 7.81 -22.86
CA PRO A 27 -4.75 7.86 -21.39
C PRO A 27 -3.59 7.17 -20.68
N PRO A 28 -3.16 5.95 -21.04
CA PRO A 28 -2.01 5.31 -20.41
C PRO A 28 -0.72 6.08 -20.53
N PHE A 29 -0.49 6.76 -21.67
CA PHE A 29 0.72 7.55 -21.87
C PHE A 29 0.76 8.77 -20.94
N VAL A 30 -0.38 9.42 -20.72
CA VAL A 30 -0.49 10.57 -19.77
C VAL A 30 -0.23 10.11 -18.34
N ALA A 31 -0.74 8.93 -17.98
CA ALA A 31 -0.50 8.32 -16.66
C ALA A 31 0.98 7.98 -16.47
N LEU A 32 1.57 7.29 -17.44
CA LEU A 32 2.98 6.88 -17.40
C LEU A 32 3.93 8.07 -17.30
N ALA A 33 3.67 9.14 -18.07
CA ALA A 33 4.47 10.36 -18.01
C ALA A 33 4.43 11.00 -16.60
N ASP A 34 3.29 10.98 -15.92
CA ASP A 34 3.17 11.50 -14.56
C ASP A 34 3.90 10.62 -13.54
N ILE A 35 3.77 9.31 -13.68
CA ILE A 35 4.47 8.34 -12.82
C ILE A 35 5.98 8.51 -12.95
N LEU A 36 6.50 8.59 -14.19
CA LEU A 36 7.92 8.83 -14.44
C LEU A 36 8.38 10.20 -13.93
N ALA A 37 7.56 11.23 -14.02
CA ALA A 37 7.88 12.53 -13.44
C ALA A 37 7.89 12.49 -11.91
N ALA A 38 7.01 11.72 -11.29
CA ALA A 38 6.97 11.52 -9.84
C ALA A 38 8.19 10.72 -9.35
N THR A 39 8.55 9.63 -10.03
CA THR A 39 9.71 8.81 -9.67
C THR A 39 11.03 9.57 -9.81
N ARG A 40 11.16 10.44 -10.80
CA ARG A 40 12.33 11.34 -10.92
C ARG A 40 12.45 12.33 -9.76
N ARG A 41 11.35 12.64 -9.07
CA ARG A 41 11.31 13.53 -7.90
C ARG A 41 11.30 12.76 -6.58
N TYR A 42 11.93 11.58 -6.53
CA TYR A 42 11.94 10.71 -5.35
C TYR A 42 12.48 11.40 -4.09
N HIS A 43 13.43 12.32 -4.21
CA HIS A 43 13.91 13.13 -3.08
C HIS A 43 12.81 13.96 -2.43
N LEU A 44 11.95 14.61 -3.24
CA LEU A 44 10.81 15.37 -2.75
C LEU A 44 9.82 14.44 -2.02
N VAL A 45 9.51 13.30 -2.61
CA VAL A 45 8.62 12.29 -2.01
C VAL A 45 9.19 11.79 -0.68
N GLY A 46 10.47 11.46 -0.65
CA GLY A 46 11.18 11.02 0.55
C GLY A 46 11.15 12.05 1.67
N MET A 47 11.44 13.31 1.34
CA MET A 47 11.41 14.42 2.31
C MET A 47 10.00 14.67 2.87
N LEU A 48 8.97 14.71 2.01
CA LEU A 48 7.59 14.93 2.43
C LEU A 48 7.07 13.77 3.29
N GLY A 49 7.34 12.53 2.91
CA GLY A 49 6.91 11.36 3.70
C GLY A 49 7.64 11.28 5.05
N TRP A 50 8.92 11.65 5.09
CA TRP A 50 9.65 11.75 6.35
C TRP A 50 9.08 12.84 7.27
N GLN A 51 8.74 14.02 6.70
CA GLN A 51 8.10 15.08 7.45
C GLN A 51 6.75 14.63 8.04
N ASP A 52 5.96 13.85 7.31
CA ASP A 52 4.69 13.31 7.80
C ASP A 52 4.89 12.44 9.03
N VAL A 53 5.86 11.53 8.98
CA VAL A 53 6.21 10.67 10.12
C VAL A 53 6.65 11.54 11.30
N ARG A 54 7.55 12.48 11.07
CA ARG A 54 8.04 13.39 12.11
C ARG A 54 6.93 14.24 12.72
N GLN A 55 6.00 14.75 11.91
CA GLN A 55 4.87 15.54 12.39
C GLN A 55 3.89 14.70 13.23
N ARG A 56 3.60 13.44 12.81
CA ARG A 56 2.72 12.53 13.54
C ARG A 56 3.21 12.29 14.98
N TYR A 57 4.53 12.27 15.19
CA TYR A 57 5.14 11.95 16.48
C TYR A 57 5.74 13.16 17.22
N ARG A 58 5.60 14.37 16.69
CA ARG A 58 6.24 15.58 17.23
C ARG A 58 5.93 15.89 18.70
N ARG A 59 4.76 15.44 19.19
CA ARG A 59 4.31 15.66 20.58
C ARG A 59 4.23 14.36 21.40
N SER A 60 4.78 13.27 20.90
CA SER A 60 4.78 11.99 21.60
C SER A 60 6.08 11.82 22.38
N ALA A 61 6.00 11.45 23.64
CA ALA A 61 7.17 11.15 24.49
C ALA A 61 7.90 9.88 24.01
N LEU A 62 7.17 8.87 23.55
CA LEU A 62 7.71 7.58 23.06
C LEU A 62 7.91 7.56 21.55
N GLY A 63 7.48 8.62 20.83
CA GLY A 63 7.62 8.70 19.38
C GLY A 63 6.96 7.54 18.62
N PRO A 64 7.58 7.07 17.53
CA PRO A 64 7.09 5.93 16.74
C PRO A 64 7.01 4.62 17.52
N PHE A 65 7.83 4.45 18.55
CA PHE A 65 7.89 3.22 19.37
C PHE A 65 6.59 2.88 20.07
N TRP A 66 5.74 3.89 20.36
CA TRP A 66 4.42 3.63 20.94
C TRP A 66 3.56 2.73 20.07
N LEU A 67 3.56 2.93 18.75
CA LEU A 67 2.83 2.06 17.83
C LEU A 67 3.38 0.63 17.84
N THR A 68 4.71 0.51 17.84
CA THR A 68 5.38 -0.79 17.89
C THR A 68 5.08 -1.51 19.20
N ILE A 69 5.14 -0.81 20.35
CA ILE A 69 4.83 -1.39 21.65
C ILE A 69 3.36 -1.84 21.71
N SER A 70 2.41 -0.99 21.31
CA SER A 70 0.99 -1.34 21.34
C SER A 70 0.66 -2.50 20.40
N MET A 71 1.29 -2.58 19.23
CA MET A 71 1.15 -3.71 18.33
C MET A 71 1.77 -4.98 18.93
N GLY A 72 2.93 -4.90 19.58
CA GLY A 72 3.55 -6.02 20.28
C GLY A 72 2.70 -6.55 21.41
N VAL A 73 2.13 -5.67 22.24
CA VAL A 73 1.18 -6.04 23.31
C VAL A 73 -0.05 -6.72 22.71
N MET A 74 -0.61 -6.18 21.63
CA MET A 74 -1.76 -6.77 20.95
C MET A 74 -1.43 -8.17 20.43
N ILE A 75 -0.29 -8.35 19.76
CA ILE A 75 0.17 -9.66 19.24
C ILE A 75 0.35 -10.65 20.41
N GLY A 76 0.99 -10.24 21.49
CA GLY A 76 1.19 -11.08 22.67
C GLY A 76 -0.14 -11.49 23.30
N THR A 77 -1.05 -10.55 23.51
CA THR A 77 -2.39 -10.83 24.08
C THR A 77 -3.19 -11.78 23.19
N ILE A 78 -3.31 -11.47 21.91
CA ILE A 78 -4.03 -12.34 20.94
C ILE A 78 -3.36 -13.70 20.87
N GLY A 79 -2.03 -13.73 20.81
CA GLY A 79 -1.25 -14.98 20.74
C GLY A 79 -1.52 -15.92 21.90
N VAL A 80 -1.54 -15.42 23.12
CA VAL A 80 -1.84 -16.23 24.31
C VAL A 80 -3.30 -16.69 24.31
N VAL A 81 -4.26 -15.78 24.07
CA VAL A 81 -5.69 -16.10 24.11
C VAL A 81 -6.07 -17.09 23.00
N PHE A 82 -5.72 -16.80 21.76
CA PHE A 82 -6.10 -17.65 20.63
C PHE A 82 -5.25 -18.92 20.55
N GLY A 83 -3.99 -18.88 20.98
CA GLY A 83 -3.17 -20.09 21.12
C GLY A 83 -3.81 -21.10 22.07
N ALA A 84 -4.37 -20.62 23.20
CA ALA A 84 -5.11 -21.46 24.14
C ALA A 84 -6.43 -21.98 23.55
N ILE A 85 -7.20 -21.14 22.84
CA ILE A 85 -8.49 -21.51 22.23
C ILE A 85 -8.28 -22.55 21.12
N PHE A 86 -7.32 -22.32 20.20
CA PHE A 86 -7.05 -23.23 19.09
C PHE A 86 -6.17 -24.43 19.46
N LYS A 87 -5.69 -24.49 20.72
CA LYS A 87 -4.76 -25.52 21.20
C LYS A 87 -3.51 -25.66 20.31
N THR A 88 -3.07 -24.55 19.73
CA THR A 88 -1.90 -24.49 18.85
C THR A 88 -0.68 -24.12 19.68
N PRO A 89 0.49 -24.78 19.49
CA PRO A 89 1.72 -24.40 20.19
C PRO A 89 2.07 -22.93 19.93
N LEU A 90 2.35 -22.17 20.98
CA LEU A 90 2.73 -20.74 20.87
C LEU A 90 3.96 -20.54 19.98
N ARG A 91 4.84 -21.54 19.92
CA ARG A 91 6.05 -21.51 19.09
C ARG A 91 5.75 -21.33 17.60
N ASP A 92 4.65 -21.91 17.13
CA ASP A 92 4.26 -21.84 15.72
C ASP A 92 3.24 -20.71 15.47
N PHE A 93 2.32 -20.55 16.42
CA PHE A 93 1.23 -19.58 16.27
C PHE A 93 1.68 -18.11 16.40
N LEU A 94 2.58 -17.82 17.35
CA LEU A 94 2.98 -16.43 17.64
C LEU A 94 3.77 -15.78 16.48
N PRO A 95 4.75 -16.44 15.83
CA PRO A 95 5.39 -15.90 14.64
C PRO A 95 4.42 -15.72 13.45
N PHE A 96 3.50 -16.68 13.25
CA PHE A 96 2.47 -16.60 12.23
C PHE A 96 1.58 -15.37 12.42
N LEU A 97 1.10 -15.16 13.64
CA LEU A 97 0.26 -14.03 14.02
C LEU A 97 1.02 -12.71 13.89
N ALA A 98 2.26 -12.66 14.37
CA ALA A 98 3.08 -11.45 14.33
C ALA A 98 3.34 -10.98 12.89
N ALA A 99 3.79 -11.88 12.01
CA ALA A 99 3.98 -11.59 10.61
C ALA A 99 2.66 -11.14 9.95
N GLY A 100 1.56 -11.85 10.23
CA GLY A 100 0.23 -11.54 9.69
C GLY A 100 -0.24 -10.15 10.09
N ILE A 101 -0.20 -9.80 11.37
CA ILE A 101 -0.68 -8.50 11.89
C ILE A 101 0.21 -7.34 11.40
N VAL A 102 1.54 -7.49 11.41
CA VAL A 102 2.46 -6.44 10.96
C VAL A 102 2.27 -6.15 9.47
N LEU A 103 2.19 -7.19 8.64
CA LEU A 103 1.98 -7.03 7.19
C LEU A 103 0.59 -6.50 6.86
N TRP A 104 -0.45 -7.01 7.53
CA TRP A 104 -1.80 -6.49 7.36
C TRP A 104 -1.92 -5.02 7.76
N GLY A 105 -1.26 -4.61 8.83
CA GLY A 105 -1.17 -3.22 9.25
C GLY A 105 -0.60 -2.32 8.14
N PHE A 106 0.45 -2.78 7.47
CA PHE A 106 1.00 -2.07 6.32
C PHE A 106 0.02 -2.02 5.14
N PHE A 107 -0.59 -3.15 4.76
CA PHE A 107 -1.50 -3.24 3.62
C PHE A 107 -2.74 -2.35 3.84
N SER A 108 -3.40 -2.52 4.98
CA SER A 108 -4.60 -1.76 5.31
C SER A 108 -4.34 -0.26 5.41
N SER A 109 -3.21 0.13 5.99
CA SER A 109 -2.84 1.55 6.08
C SER A 109 -2.57 2.17 4.72
N VAL A 110 -1.81 1.49 3.83
CA VAL A 110 -1.56 1.99 2.47
C VAL A 110 -2.87 2.14 1.69
N ILE A 111 -3.80 1.18 1.81
CA ILE A 111 -5.10 1.22 1.12
C ILE A 111 -5.96 2.35 1.67
N THR A 112 -6.12 2.45 2.98
CA THR A 112 -6.97 3.46 3.62
C THR A 112 -6.42 4.88 3.41
N GLU A 113 -5.12 5.08 3.60
CA GLU A 113 -4.48 6.37 3.37
C GLU A 113 -4.38 6.69 1.87
N GLY A 114 -4.32 5.68 1.01
CA GLY A 114 -4.41 5.79 -0.45
C GLY A 114 -5.72 6.43 -0.88
N CYS A 115 -6.84 6.06 -0.26
CA CYS A 115 -8.16 6.68 -0.49
C CYS A 115 -8.14 8.19 -0.26
N SER A 116 -7.40 8.66 0.73
CA SER A 116 -7.30 10.08 1.08
C SER A 116 -6.09 10.80 0.50
N SER A 117 -5.25 10.13 -0.29
CA SER A 117 -3.96 10.66 -0.78
C SER A 117 -4.08 11.98 -1.55
N PHE A 118 -5.08 12.13 -2.41
CA PHE A 118 -5.35 13.37 -3.14
C PHE A 118 -6.14 14.37 -2.31
N ILE A 119 -7.11 13.89 -1.53
CA ILE A 119 -7.94 14.74 -0.66
C ILE A 119 -7.08 15.47 0.37
N ALA A 120 -6.16 14.76 1.02
CA ALA A 120 -5.24 15.35 2.00
C ALA A 120 -4.21 16.31 1.38
N ALA A 121 -4.00 16.22 0.07
CA ALA A 121 -3.07 17.06 -0.67
C ALA A 121 -3.77 18.18 -1.48
N ASP A 122 -5.05 18.42 -1.29
CA ASP A 122 -5.87 19.37 -2.07
C ASP A 122 -5.19 20.74 -2.23
N ALA A 123 -4.79 21.37 -1.15
CA ALA A 123 -4.14 22.68 -1.19
C ALA A 123 -2.82 22.65 -1.99
N ILE A 124 -2.05 21.57 -1.90
CA ILE A 124 -0.79 21.41 -2.62
C ILE A 124 -1.04 21.20 -4.11
N ILE A 125 -2.02 20.37 -4.47
CA ILE A 125 -2.37 20.05 -5.85
C ILE A 125 -2.86 21.29 -6.60
N LYS A 126 -3.61 22.15 -5.93
CA LYS A 126 -4.14 23.39 -6.53
C LYS A 126 -3.08 24.49 -6.67
N GLN A 127 -2.04 24.50 -5.84
CA GLN A 127 -1.05 25.58 -5.79
C GLN A 127 0.26 25.25 -6.50
N LEU A 128 0.67 23.98 -6.50
CA LEU A 128 1.98 23.57 -7.00
C LEU A 128 1.88 22.56 -8.14
N PRO A 129 2.67 22.71 -9.21
CA PRO A 129 2.71 21.78 -10.34
C PRO A 129 3.53 20.51 -9.99
N ILE A 130 3.08 19.76 -8.99
CA ILE A 130 3.67 18.50 -8.58
C ILE A 130 2.94 17.34 -9.29
N PRO A 131 3.66 16.31 -9.80
CA PRO A 131 3.02 15.13 -10.34
C PRO A 131 2.07 14.51 -9.32
N LEU A 132 0.83 14.19 -9.72
CA LEU A 132 -0.19 13.69 -8.79
C LEU A 132 0.22 12.34 -8.17
N PHE A 133 0.88 11.47 -8.94
CA PHE A 133 1.35 10.19 -8.43
C PHE A 133 2.37 10.34 -7.27
N ALA A 134 3.05 11.48 -7.16
CA ALA A 134 3.96 11.75 -6.04
C ALA A 134 3.25 11.70 -4.68
N HIS A 135 1.94 12.04 -4.61
CA HIS A 135 1.16 11.96 -3.37
C HIS A 135 0.88 10.51 -2.97
N VAL A 136 0.63 9.63 -3.95
CA VAL A 136 0.50 8.17 -3.71
C VAL A 136 1.84 7.59 -3.25
N MET A 137 2.93 7.92 -3.92
CA MET A 137 4.29 7.50 -3.50
C MET A 137 4.62 7.98 -2.07
N ARG A 138 4.26 9.21 -1.72
CA ARG A 138 4.41 9.77 -0.37
C ARG A 138 3.67 8.92 0.67
N THR A 139 2.44 8.51 0.37
CA THR A 139 1.65 7.63 1.24
C THR A 139 2.31 6.28 1.43
N ILE A 140 2.75 5.64 0.34
CA ILE A 140 3.44 4.35 0.40
C ILE A 140 4.74 4.46 1.20
N TRP A 141 5.56 5.47 0.91
CA TRP A 141 6.83 5.69 1.60
C TRP A 141 6.65 5.91 3.11
N ARG A 142 5.69 6.74 3.51
CA ARG A 142 5.35 6.94 4.91
C ARG A 142 4.99 5.63 5.61
N ASN A 143 4.13 4.81 4.99
CA ASN A 143 3.72 3.53 5.56
C ASN A 143 4.86 2.49 5.54
N ALA A 144 5.75 2.53 4.55
CA ALA A 144 6.96 1.71 4.54
C ALA A 144 7.90 2.05 5.70
N LEU A 145 8.05 3.33 6.06
CA LEU A 145 8.80 3.75 7.25
C LEU A 145 8.15 3.21 8.53
N ILE A 146 6.83 3.25 8.64
CA ILE A 146 6.08 2.70 9.77
C ILE A 146 6.26 1.17 9.83
N LEU A 147 6.17 0.48 8.69
CA LEU A 147 6.48 -0.95 8.60
C LEU A 147 7.88 -1.24 9.10
N GLY A 148 8.87 -0.43 8.71
CA GLY A 148 10.27 -0.57 9.17
C GLY A 148 10.43 -0.51 10.69
N HIS A 149 9.58 0.26 11.40
CA HIS A 149 9.54 0.26 12.86
C HIS A 149 8.82 -0.98 13.41
N ASN A 150 7.71 -1.36 12.82
CA ASN A 150 6.88 -2.45 13.32
C ASN A 150 7.47 -3.84 13.02
N ILE A 151 8.25 -3.98 11.95
CA ILE A 151 8.86 -5.27 11.60
C ILE A 151 9.82 -5.77 12.68
N VAL A 152 10.33 -4.89 13.53
CA VAL A 152 11.21 -5.24 14.68
C VAL A 152 10.50 -6.20 15.66
N ILE A 153 9.16 -6.17 15.70
CA ILE A 153 8.39 -7.10 16.54
C ILE A 153 8.63 -8.55 16.12
N PHE A 154 8.76 -8.81 14.82
CA PHE A 154 8.90 -10.17 14.30
C PHE A 154 10.15 -10.88 14.82
N PRO A 155 11.39 -10.35 14.69
CA PRO A 155 12.57 -10.99 15.27
C PRO A 155 12.50 -11.06 16.80
N LEU A 156 11.87 -10.11 17.49
CA LEU A 156 11.67 -10.21 18.94
C LEU A 156 10.78 -11.41 19.31
N VAL A 157 9.72 -11.64 18.53
CA VAL A 157 8.86 -12.82 18.69
C VAL A 157 9.63 -14.10 18.42
N LEU A 158 10.43 -14.17 17.35
CA LEU A 158 11.26 -15.35 17.07
C LEU A 158 12.23 -15.67 18.21
N LEU A 159 12.86 -14.64 18.79
CA LEU A 159 13.72 -14.81 19.96
C LEU A 159 12.95 -15.33 21.18
N ALA A 160 11.74 -14.78 21.43
CA ALA A 160 10.92 -15.20 22.57
C ALA A 160 10.48 -16.67 22.48
N VAL A 161 10.25 -17.20 21.27
CA VAL A 161 9.86 -18.60 21.05
C VAL A 161 11.03 -19.52 20.68
N ALA A 162 12.27 -19.01 20.71
CA ALA A 162 13.49 -19.72 20.35
C ALA A 162 13.42 -20.42 18.97
N ARG A 163 12.87 -19.70 17.96
CA ARG A 163 12.80 -20.17 16.57
C ARG A 163 13.86 -19.48 15.75
N PRO A 164 14.79 -20.21 15.09
CA PRO A 164 15.78 -19.62 14.20
C PRO A 164 15.09 -19.07 12.94
N LEU A 165 15.72 -18.09 12.31
CA LEU A 165 15.33 -17.58 10.99
C LEU A 165 16.19 -18.28 9.93
N ASP A 166 15.54 -18.86 8.91
CA ASP A 166 16.23 -19.52 7.81
C ASP A 166 16.48 -18.59 6.63
N TRP A 167 17.35 -18.99 5.72
CA TRP A 167 17.67 -18.24 4.49
C TRP A 167 16.47 -18.03 3.57
N THR A 168 15.43 -18.88 3.65
CA THR A 168 14.16 -18.72 2.98
C THR A 168 13.51 -17.36 3.24
N ALA A 169 13.76 -16.76 4.42
CA ALA A 169 13.28 -15.42 4.77
C ALA A 169 13.71 -14.32 3.77
N LEU A 170 14.79 -14.52 3.03
CA LEU A 170 15.21 -13.56 1.98
C LEU A 170 14.19 -13.44 0.84
N LEU A 171 13.38 -14.49 0.58
CA LEU A 171 12.30 -14.44 -0.39
C LEU A 171 11.17 -13.47 0.03
N ALA A 172 11.08 -13.12 1.31
CA ALA A 172 10.14 -12.08 1.75
C ALA A 172 10.45 -10.70 1.13
N ILE A 173 11.70 -10.43 0.74
CA ILE A 173 12.08 -9.15 0.12
C ILE A 173 11.40 -8.98 -1.25
N PRO A 174 11.60 -9.88 -2.25
CA PRO A 174 10.87 -9.78 -3.52
C PRO A 174 9.36 -9.89 -3.32
N GLY A 175 8.87 -10.68 -2.36
CA GLY A 175 7.45 -10.73 -1.99
C GLY A 175 6.92 -9.36 -1.54
N LEU A 176 7.63 -8.67 -0.67
CA LEU A 176 7.26 -7.33 -0.18
C LEU A 176 7.29 -6.27 -1.29
N VAL A 177 8.29 -6.35 -2.18
CA VAL A 177 8.35 -5.47 -3.35
C VAL A 177 7.13 -5.68 -4.25
N LEU A 178 6.80 -6.93 -4.56
CA LEU A 178 5.64 -7.27 -5.39
C LEU A 178 4.31 -6.87 -4.71
N ALA A 179 4.18 -7.08 -3.41
CA ALA A 179 3.03 -6.62 -2.63
C ALA A 179 2.92 -5.08 -2.66
N THR A 180 4.03 -4.36 -2.50
CA THR A 180 4.06 -2.89 -2.56
C THR A 180 3.67 -2.37 -3.95
N ILE A 181 4.09 -3.04 -5.03
CA ILE A 181 3.68 -2.73 -6.40
C ILE A 181 2.15 -2.89 -6.54
N ASN A 182 1.57 -3.92 -5.94
CA ASN A 182 0.11 -4.12 -5.92
C ASN A 182 -0.60 -3.05 -5.11
N LEU A 183 -0.10 -2.71 -3.94
CA LEU A 183 -0.66 -1.64 -3.13
C LEU A 183 -0.61 -0.27 -3.84
N ALA A 184 0.42 -0.04 -4.67
CA ALA A 184 0.59 1.23 -5.37
C ALA A 184 -0.48 1.48 -6.43
N TRP A 185 -0.80 0.50 -7.29
CA TRP A 185 -1.90 0.68 -8.25
C TRP A 185 -3.26 0.77 -7.55
N LEU A 186 -3.45 -0.02 -6.49
CA LEU A 186 -4.70 0.01 -5.72
C LEU A 186 -4.91 1.36 -5.03
N ALA A 187 -3.89 1.89 -4.36
CA ALA A 187 -3.92 3.21 -3.74
C ALA A 187 -4.16 4.33 -4.77
N LEU A 188 -3.55 4.23 -5.97
CA LEU A 188 -3.77 5.16 -7.06
C LEU A 188 -5.23 5.15 -7.54
N LEU A 189 -5.79 3.97 -7.79
CA LEU A 189 -7.19 3.84 -8.21
C LEU A 189 -8.16 4.34 -7.16
N LEU A 190 -7.98 3.92 -5.92
CA LEU A 190 -8.83 4.35 -4.81
C LEU A 190 -8.72 5.86 -4.60
N GLY A 191 -7.53 6.44 -4.69
CA GLY A 191 -7.33 7.88 -4.61
C GLY A 191 -8.14 8.64 -5.68
N VAL A 192 -8.14 8.15 -6.93
CA VAL A 192 -8.94 8.75 -8.02
C VAL A 192 -10.44 8.68 -7.72
N PHE A 193 -10.95 7.51 -7.30
CA PHE A 193 -12.38 7.34 -7.02
C PHE A 193 -12.82 8.10 -5.77
N CYS A 194 -12.02 8.07 -4.71
CA CYS A 194 -12.32 8.77 -3.46
C CYS A 194 -12.25 10.29 -3.59
N ALA A 195 -11.43 10.83 -4.50
CA ALA A 195 -11.47 12.26 -4.84
C ALA A 195 -12.82 12.70 -5.39
N ARG A 196 -13.53 11.81 -6.09
CA ARG A 196 -14.86 12.08 -6.64
C ARG A 196 -16.00 11.73 -5.68
N TYR A 197 -15.89 10.59 -5.00
CA TYR A 197 -16.94 10.05 -4.13
C TYR A 197 -16.43 10.04 -2.69
N ARG A 198 -16.96 10.93 -1.87
CA ARG A 198 -16.46 11.21 -0.51
C ARG A 198 -16.84 10.16 0.54
N ASP A 199 -17.75 9.26 0.24
CA ASP A 199 -18.20 8.13 1.05
C ASP A 199 -17.36 6.86 0.86
N LEU A 200 -16.68 6.73 -0.29
CA LEU A 200 -15.86 5.55 -0.61
C LEU A 200 -14.78 5.22 0.43
N PRO A 201 -14.05 6.17 1.04
CA PRO A 201 -13.07 5.83 2.07
C PRO A 201 -13.67 5.03 3.23
N GLN A 202 -14.91 5.34 3.63
CA GLN A 202 -15.61 4.61 4.69
C GLN A 202 -16.00 3.20 4.25
N ILE A 203 -16.48 3.05 3.02
CA ILE A 203 -16.81 1.74 2.42
C ILE A 203 -15.56 0.86 2.36
N VAL A 204 -14.43 1.42 1.88
CA VAL A 204 -13.15 0.70 1.81
C VAL A 204 -12.68 0.27 3.20
N SER A 205 -12.79 1.15 4.20
CA SER A 205 -12.43 0.83 5.58
C SER A 205 -13.26 -0.35 6.13
N SER A 206 -14.57 -0.34 5.88
CA SER A 206 -15.48 -1.44 6.29
C SER A 206 -15.15 -2.73 5.54
N ALA A 207 -14.85 -2.65 4.24
CA ALA A 207 -14.44 -3.81 3.44
C ALA A 207 -13.11 -4.41 3.95
N LEU A 208 -12.14 -3.58 4.30
CA LEU A 208 -10.87 -4.04 4.89
C LEU A 208 -11.08 -4.74 6.22
N GLN A 209 -12.02 -4.28 7.04
CA GLN A 209 -12.36 -4.94 8.30
C GLN A 209 -12.94 -6.35 8.05
N VAL A 210 -13.82 -6.51 7.06
CA VAL A 210 -14.34 -7.82 6.66
C VAL A 210 -13.21 -8.71 6.12
N LEU A 211 -12.37 -8.16 5.23
CA LEU A 211 -11.22 -8.87 4.65
C LEU A 211 -10.21 -9.33 5.71
N PHE A 212 -10.04 -8.57 6.80
CA PHE A 212 -9.18 -8.96 7.92
C PHE A 212 -9.59 -10.30 8.53
N TYR A 213 -10.89 -10.52 8.73
CA TYR A 213 -11.40 -11.78 9.28
C TYR A 213 -11.44 -12.91 8.25
N LEU A 214 -11.69 -12.57 6.97
CA LEU A 214 -11.66 -13.54 5.88
C LEU A 214 -10.24 -14.03 5.55
N THR A 215 -9.24 -13.17 5.74
CA THR A 215 -7.84 -13.53 5.50
C THR A 215 -7.28 -14.26 6.72
N PRO A 216 -6.56 -15.38 6.56
CA PRO A 216 -5.99 -16.11 7.68
C PRO A 216 -4.83 -15.33 8.32
N ILE A 217 -5.18 -14.38 9.18
CA ILE A 217 -4.27 -13.55 9.97
C ILE A 217 -4.25 -14.02 11.41
N MET A 218 -5.45 -14.20 12.00
CA MET A 218 -5.64 -14.60 13.39
C MET A 218 -5.89 -16.13 13.55
N TRP A 219 -6.03 -16.83 12.47
CA TRP A 219 -6.27 -18.27 12.44
C TRP A 219 -5.41 -18.92 11.35
N MET A 220 -4.96 -20.13 11.58
CA MET A 220 -4.14 -20.88 10.62
C MET A 220 -5.03 -21.63 9.62
N PRO A 221 -4.70 -21.66 8.31
CA PRO A 221 -5.42 -22.47 7.32
C PRO A 221 -5.47 -23.96 7.70
N SER A 222 -4.45 -24.45 8.38
CA SER A 222 -4.39 -25.84 8.89
C SER A 222 -5.43 -26.16 9.97
N SER A 223 -6.01 -25.14 10.61
CA SER A 223 -7.08 -25.32 11.61
C SER A 223 -8.47 -25.52 10.98
N LEU A 224 -8.59 -25.31 9.66
CA LEU A 224 -9.85 -25.54 8.95
C LEU A 224 -10.03 -27.01 8.60
N PRO A 225 -11.29 -27.52 8.62
CA PRO A 225 -11.58 -28.85 8.11
C PRO A 225 -11.12 -28.96 6.64
N PRO A 226 -10.61 -30.10 6.19
CA PRO A 226 -10.13 -30.30 4.82
C PRO A 226 -11.29 -30.40 3.81
N THR A 227 -12.24 -29.44 3.87
CA THR A 227 -13.36 -29.38 2.96
C THR A 227 -13.03 -28.46 1.78
N ALA A 228 -13.53 -28.82 0.58
CA ALA A 228 -13.33 -28.02 -0.62
C ALA A 228 -13.76 -26.54 -0.43
N LYS A 229 -14.82 -26.28 0.36
CA LYS A 229 -15.32 -24.93 0.61
C LYS A 229 -14.35 -24.06 1.41
N ALA A 230 -13.69 -24.63 2.43
CA ALA A 230 -12.71 -23.91 3.24
C ALA A 230 -11.46 -23.52 2.42
N LYS A 231 -11.01 -24.44 1.56
CA LYS A 231 -9.90 -24.18 0.65
C LYS A 231 -10.22 -23.11 -0.38
N ILE A 232 -11.38 -23.16 -1.00
CA ILE A 232 -11.84 -22.15 -1.98
C ILE A 232 -11.87 -20.75 -1.36
N LEU A 233 -12.29 -20.62 -0.09
CA LEU A 233 -12.35 -19.32 0.59
C LEU A 233 -10.95 -18.67 0.71
N VAL A 234 -9.93 -19.48 0.95
CA VAL A 234 -8.53 -19.04 1.05
C VAL A 234 -7.96 -18.76 -0.33
N ASP A 235 -8.10 -19.70 -1.27
CA ASP A 235 -7.50 -19.65 -2.60
C ASP A 235 -8.10 -18.52 -3.49
N LEU A 236 -9.35 -18.12 -3.26
CA LEU A 236 -9.97 -16.99 -3.98
C LEU A 236 -9.68 -15.62 -3.34
N ASN A 237 -9.07 -15.58 -2.16
CA ASN A 237 -8.83 -14.33 -1.47
C ASN A 237 -7.54 -13.66 -1.98
N PRO A 238 -7.60 -12.55 -2.73
CA PRO A 238 -6.42 -11.89 -3.27
C PRO A 238 -5.48 -11.37 -2.16
N MET A 239 -6.03 -10.98 -1.01
CA MET A 239 -5.23 -10.51 0.14
C MET A 239 -4.45 -11.63 0.79
N TYR A 240 -4.96 -12.87 0.72
CA TYR A 240 -4.22 -14.04 1.20
C TYR A 240 -2.92 -14.23 0.40
N HIS A 241 -3.00 -14.21 -0.93
CA HIS A 241 -1.82 -14.38 -1.79
C HIS A 241 -0.79 -13.26 -1.62
N LEU A 242 -1.27 -11.99 -1.48
CA LEU A 242 -0.39 -10.86 -1.17
C LEU A 242 0.32 -11.04 0.18
N LEU A 243 -0.37 -11.61 1.16
CA LEU A 243 0.19 -11.88 2.47
C LEU A 243 1.14 -13.08 2.42
N ALA A 244 0.76 -14.15 1.72
CA ALA A 244 1.50 -15.41 1.62
C ALA A 244 2.90 -15.22 1.03
N VAL A 245 3.04 -14.47 -0.08
CA VAL A 245 4.35 -14.22 -0.72
C VAL A 245 5.37 -13.52 0.17
N VAL A 246 4.92 -12.88 1.27
CA VAL A 246 5.79 -12.21 2.24
C VAL A 246 5.90 -13.03 3.52
N ARG A 247 4.78 -13.54 4.04
CA ARG A 247 4.70 -14.23 5.33
C ARG A 247 5.31 -15.62 5.32
N GLU A 248 5.02 -16.41 4.30
CA GLU A 248 5.50 -17.80 4.25
C GLU A 248 7.03 -17.91 4.31
N PRO A 249 7.81 -17.10 3.55
CA PRO A 249 9.25 -17.09 3.69
C PRO A 249 9.75 -16.73 5.10
N LEU A 250 9.06 -15.83 5.78
CA LEU A 250 9.39 -15.48 7.17
C LEU A 250 9.13 -16.61 8.15
N LEU A 251 8.32 -17.61 7.76
CA LEU A 251 7.96 -18.78 8.53
C LEU A 251 8.66 -20.07 8.05
N ASP A 252 9.76 -19.92 7.32
CA ASP A 252 10.55 -21.03 6.76
C ASP A 252 9.79 -21.88 5.72
N GLN A 253 8.80 -21.27 5.05
CA GLN A 253 8.01 -21.90 4.00
C GLN A 253 8.26 -21.21 2.66
N VAL A 254 8.20 -21.95 1.57
CA VAL A 254 8.29 -21.38 0.23
C VAL A 254 6.88 -21.12 -0.30
N PRO A 255 6.54 -19.88 -0.70
CA PRO A 255 5.25 -19.56 -1.28
C PRO A 255 4.97 -20.42 -2.51
N THR A 256 3.71 -20.81 -2.68
CA THR A 256 3.32 -21.64 -3.81
C THR A 256 3.46 -20.89 -5.14
N GLN A 257 3.58 -21.65 -6.24
CA GLN A 257 3.57 -21.02 -7.59
C GLN A 257 2.28 -20.26 -7.85
N LEU A 258 1.17 -20.70 -7.25
CA LEU A 258 -0.12 -20.00 -7.34
C LEU A 258 -0.05 -18.63 -6.68
N ASP A 259 0.57 -18.50 -5.51
CA ASP A 259 0.70 -17.22 -4.80
C ASP A 259 1.47 -16.20 -5.63
N TRP A 260 2.58 -16.63 -6.23
CA TRP A 260 3.37 -15.77 -7.12
C TRP A 260 2.62 -15.42 -8.41
N ALA A 261 1.91 -16.39 -9.01
CA ALA A 261 1.15 -16.19 -10.24
C ALA A 261 -0.04 -15.24 -10.03
N VAL A 262 -0.80 -15.42 -8.94
CA VAL A 262 -1.93 -14.54 -8.60
C VAL A 262 -1.43 -13.13 -8.30
N THR A 263 -0.42 -12.99 -7.45
CA THR A 263 0.12 -11.69 -7.06
C THR A 263 0.76 -10.96 -8.25
N GLY A 264 1.48 -11.68 -9.12
CA GLY A 264 2.04 -11.15 -10.36
C GLY A 264 0.96 -10.76 -11.37
N GLY A 265 -0.04 -11.61 -11.56
CA GLY A 265 -1.19 -11.34 -12.42
C GLY A 265 -1.98 -10.11 -11.97
N MET A 266 -2.22 -9.99 -10.66
CA MET A 266 -2.84 -8.79 -10.07
C MET A 266 -2.03 -7.53 -10.33
N ALA A 267 -0.70 -7.60 -10.24
CA ALA A 267 0.15 -6.44 -10.54
C ALA A 267 -0.01 -6.01 -12.01
N VAL A 268 0.07 -6.95 -12.96
CA VAL A 268 -0.04 -6.64 -14.39
C VAL A 268 -1.42 -6.08 -14.73
N VAL A 269 -2.48 -6.77 -14.36
CA VAL A 269 -3.87 -6.35 -14.64
C VAL A 269 -4.21 -5.06 -13.89
N GLY A 270 -3.84 -4.99 -12.62
CA GLY A 270 -4.10 -3.81 -11.78
C GLY A 270 -3.44 -2.55 -12.31
N TRP A 271 -2.17 -2.63 -12.71
CA TRP A 271 -1.47 -1.49 -13.32
C TRP A 271 -2.05 -1.12 -14.69
N ALA A 272 -2.45 -2.09 -15.54
CA ALA A 272 -3.09 -1.79 -16.81
C ALA A 272 -4.40 -0.99 -16.61
N VAL A 273 -5.24 -1.42 -15.68
CA VAL A 273 -6.49 -0.74 -15.31
C VAL A 273 -6.20 0.64 -14.69
N ALA A 274 -5.24 0.70 -13.76
CA ALA A 274 -4.88 1.94 -13.08
C ALA A 274 -4.36 3.00 -14.05
N LEU A 275 -3.46 2.64 -14.97
CA LEU A 275 -2.92 3.54 -15.98
C LEU A 275 -4.02 4.09 -16.90
N PHE A 276 -4.96 3.23 -17.31
CA PHE A 276 -6.07 3.65 -18.15
C PHE A 276 -7.00 4.62 -17.42
N ILE A 277 -7.47 4.27 -16.21
CA ILE A 277 -8.41 5.06 -15.43
C ILE A 277 -7.75 6.37 -14.97
N TYR A 278 -6.55 6.29 -14.40
CA TYR A 278 -5.83 7.47 -13.93
C TYR A 278 -5.53 8.43 -15.07
N GLY A 279 -5.04 7.94 -16.21
CA GLY A 279 -4.77 8.77 -17.38
C GLY A 279 -6.03 9.45 -17.92
N ARG A 280 -7.18 8.77 -17.89
CA ARG A 280 -8.48 9.30 -18.32
C ARG A 280 -8.98 10.43 -17.41
N TYR A 281 -8.78 10.30 -16.10
CA TYR A 281 -9.36 11.20 -15.10
C TYR A 281 -8.35 12.17 -14.46
N LYS A 282 -7.04 12.03 -14.72
CA LYS A 282 -5.99 12.86 -14.13
C LYS A 282 -6.31 14.36 -14.11
N ARG A 283 -6.77 14.90 -15.24
CA ARG A 283 -7.10 16.33 -15.37
C ARG A 283 -8.32 16.76 -14.57
N ARG A 284 -9.20 15.82 -14.22
CA ARG A 284 -10.43 16.09 -13.47
C ARG A 284 -10.22 16.02 -11.95
N ILE A 285 -9.14 15.41 -11.48
CA ILE A 285 -8.87 15.24 -10.05
C ILE A 285 -8.81 16.59 -9.35
N ALA A 286 -8.05 17.54 -9.88
CA ALA A 286 -7.95 18.88 -9.30
C ALA A 286 -9.30 19.65 -9.26
N TYR A 287 -10.24 19.28 -10.12
CA TYR A 287 -11.59 19.85 -10.14
C TYR A 287 -12.53 19.18 -9.12
N TRP A 288 -12.31 17.89 -8.83
CA TRP A 288 -13.12 17.13 -7.85
C TRP A 288 -12.72 17.41 -6.40
N LEU A 289 -11.49 17.85 -6.19
CA LEU A 289 -10.96 18.27 -4.90
C LEU A 289 -11.49 19.65 -4.48
#